data_b5ef6231fe5372e822d3a0bbd2ad2cfb
#
_entry.id   b5ef6231fe5372e822d3a0bbd2ad2cfb
#
_cell.length_a   1.000
_cell.length_b   1.000
_cell.length_c   1.000
_cell.angle_alpha   90.00
_cell.angle_beta   90.00
_cell.angle_gamma   90.00
#
_symmetry.space_group_name_H-M   'P 1'
#
loop_
_entity.id
_entity.type
_entity.pdbx_description
1 polymer ?
#
loop_
_entity_poly.entity_id
_entity_poly.type
_entity_poly.pdbx_seq_one_letter_code
_entity_poly.pdbx_strand_id
1 'polypeptide(L)'
;FSARPFANNFNHEELVEAVKYCHLRGVKVYMTINTLFNENELEMALNEARFAYEHKVDALIVQDLGLVYRIRQEMPDFDLHASTQMHIHNIAGINVCKKLGFKKVVIARESSLDFINEACKQDIPIETFIHGAICVSYSGQCLMSSATKNRSANKGACAQCCRLRYGLYENNKRVPTDTDYLLSPKDMSLLSDIPSLIEAGVSSFKIEGRMKSSYYVANTVNAYRRALESLEKNLPLSDEIYNETFKSSHRKYTTGFYF
;
A
#
# COMPACT_ATOMS: atom_id res chain seq x y z
N PHE A 1 3.46 -7.50 -13.36
CA PHE A 1 4.45 -7.61 -12.27
C PHE A 1 4.05 -6.88 -10.98
N SER A 2 2.76 -6.63 -10.78
CA SER A 2 2.27 -5.96 -9.59
C SER A 2 1.54 -6.92 -8.64
N ALA A 3 1.48 -6.55 -7.36
CA ALA A 3 0.71 -7.28 -6.34
C ALA A 3 -0.83 -7.21 -6.56
N ARG A 4 -1.31 -6.82 -7.75
CA ARG A 4 -2.73 -6.77 -8.14
C ARG A 4 -2.92 -7.10 -9.64
N PRO A 5 -2.54 -8.30 -10.11
CA PRO A 5 -2.61 -8.65 -11.55
C PRO A 5 -4.04 -8.72 -12.09
N PHE A 6 -5.05 -8.87 -11.22
CA PHE A 6 -6.47 -8.92 -11.61
C PHE A 6 -7.18 -7.56 -11.54
N ALA A 7 -6.48 -6.47 -11.22
CA ALA A 7 -7.01 -5.12 -11.38
C ALA A 7 -6.97 -4.71 -12.87
N ASN A 8 -7.75 -3.70 -13.24
CA ASN A 8 -7.57 -3.03 -14.52
C ASN A 8 -6.20 -2.33 -14.48
N ASN A 9 -5.19 -2.97 -15.07
CA ASN A 9 -3.85 -2.40 -15.18
C ASN A 9 -3.75 -1.66 -16.51
N PHE A 10 -3.03 -0.55 -16.53
CA PHE A 10 -2.71 0.18 -17.75
C PHE A 10 -1.86 -0.70 -18.68
N ASN A 11 -2.14 -0.66 -19.96
CA ASN A 11 -1.18 -1.07 -21.00
C ASN A 11 -0.12 0.05 -21.18
N HIS A 12 0.85 -0.17 -22.06
CA HIS A 12 1.95 0.78 -22.25
C HIS A 12 1.46 2.14 -22.79
N GLU A 13 0.53 2.15 -23.73
CA GLU A 13 -0.04 3.38 -24.32
C GLU A 13 -0.83 4.17 -23.25
N GLU A 14 -1.71 3.47 -22.54
CA GLU A 14 -2.50 4.06 -21.45
C GLU A 14 -1.61 4.61 -20.32
N LEU A 15 -0.49 3.93 -20.00
CA LEU A 15 0.46 4.42 -19.01
C LEU A 15 1.11 5.73 -19.45
N VAL A 16 1.56 5.82 -20.71
CA VAL A 16 2.14 7.03 -21.27
C VAL A 16 1.15 8.20 -21.24
N GLU A 17 -0.10 7.95 -21.61
CA GLU A 17 -1.16 8.97 -21.54
C GLU A 17 -1.45 9.38 -20.10
N ALA A 18 -1.52 8.42 -19.16
CA ALA A 18 -1.74 8.69 -17.75
C ALA A 18 -0.61 9.54 -17.15
N VAL A 19 0.66 9.26 -17.47
CA VAL A 19 1.80 10.06 -17.04
C VAL A 19 1.68 11.50 -17.54
N LYS A 20 1.42 11.69 -18.83
CA LYS A 20 1.22 13.03 -19.42
C LYS A 20 0.07 13.78 -18.74
N TYR A 21 -1.06 13.11 -18.56
CA TYR A 21 -2.25 13.70 -17.92
C TYR A 21 -1.97 14.14 -16.49
N CYS A 22 -1.27 13.32 -15.71
CA CYS A 22 -0.93 13.61 -14.33
C CYS A 22 0.10 14.74 -14.23
N HIS A 23 1.15 14.71 -15.04
CA HIS A 23 2.21 15.72 -15.03
C HIS A 23 1.70 17.10 -15.39
N LEU A 24 0.78 17.23 -16.36
CA LEU A 24 0.11 18.50 -16.69
C LEU A 24 -0.66 19.10 -15.51
N ARG A 25 -0.92 18.32 -14.46
CA ARG A 25 -1.64 18.72 -13.23
C ARG A 25 -0.73 18.77 -12.01
N GLY A 26 0.59 18.65 -12.18
CA GLY A 26 1.56 18.60 -11.10
C GLY A 26 1.47 17.35 -10.22
N VAL A 27 0.86 16.26 -10.73
CA VAL A 27 0.69 15.00 -10.01
C VAL A 27 1.74 13.99 -10.48
N LYS A 28 2.47 13.41 -9.54
CA LYS A 28 3.47 12.36 -9.78
C LYS A 28 2.82 11.00 -10.02
N VAL A 29 3.45 10.19 -10.85
CA VAL A 29 3.03 8.82 -11.15
C VAL A 29 4.07 7.84 -10.66
N TYR A 30 3.64 6.90 -9.80
CA TYR A 30 4.49 5.82 -9.29
C TYR A 30 3.98 4.48 -9.79
N MET A 31 4.82 3.75 -10.51
CA MET A 31 4.48 2.43 -11.03
C MET A 31 4.89 1.34 -10.05
N THR A 32 4.03 0.32 -9.86
CA THR A 32 4.34 -0.80 -8.98
C THR A 32 4.89 -2.00 -9.76
N ILE A 33 6.12 -2.41 -9.47
CA ILE A 33 6.73 -3.69 -9.84
C ILE A 33 7.12 -4.39 -8.54
N ASN A 34 6.11 -4.76 -7.73
CA ASN A 34 6.30 -5.08 -6.33
C ASN A 34 5.92 -6.53 -5.98
N THR A 35 6.31 -7.46 -6.83
CA THR A 35 6.30 -8.90 -6.58
C THR A 35 7.72 -9.45 -6.56
N LEU A 36 7.90 -10.69 -6.11
CA LEU A 36 9.15 -11.43 -6.24
C LEU A 36 9.22 -12.10 -7.61
N PHE A 37 10.41 -12.22 -8.17
CA PHE A 37 10.66 -12.76 -9.51
C PHE A 37 11.48 -14.04 -9.46
N ASN A 38 11.17 -14.98 -10.36
CA ASN A 38 12.07 -16.07 -10.71
C ASN A 38 13.10 -15.53 -11.74
N GLU A 39 14.17 -16.27 -11.94
CA GLU A 39 15.26 -15.88 -12.85
C GLU A 39 14.75 -15.55 -14.27
N ASN A 40 13.82 -16.36 -14.79
CA ASN A 40 13.23 -16.15 -16.11
C ASN A 40 12.21 -14.98 -16.19
N GLU A 41 11.77 -14.43 -15.06
CA GLU A 41 10.86 -13.29 -14.99
C GLU A 41 11.61 -11.95 -14.81
N LEU A 42 12.84 -12.01 -14.28
CA LEU A 42 13.62 -10.84 -13.87
C LEU A 42 13.91 -9.89 -15.05
N GLU A 43 14.30 -10.43 -16.19
CA GLU A 43 14.59 -9.60 -17.38
C GLU A 43 13.30 -8.92 -17.91
N MET A 44 12.18 -9.61 -17.87
CA MET A 44 10.89 -9.02 -18.24
C MET A 44 10.50 -7.87 -17.31
N ALA A 45 10.72 -8.04 -15.99
CA ALA A 45 10.46 -6.99 -15.00
C ALA A 45 11.40 -5.79 -15.19
N LEU A 46 12.65 -6.04 -15.57
CA LEU A 46 13.63 -5.00 -15.88
C LEU A 46 13.26 -4.23 -17.17
N ASN A 47 12.71 -4.90 -18.18
CA ASN A 47 12.19 -4.25 -19.38
C ASN A 47 11.02 -3.30 -19.06
N GLU A 48 10.10 -3.70 -18.16
CA GLU A 48 9.05 -2.82 -17.66
C GLU A 48 9.61 -1.61 -16.90
N ALA A 49 10.71 -1.80 -16.15
CA ALA A 49 11.37 -0.71 -15.46
C ALA A 49 12.03 0.27 -16.46
N ARG A 50 12.68 -0.24 -17.52
CA ARG A 50 13.24 0.59 -18.61
C ARG A 50 12.15 1.40 -19.30
N PHE A 51 11.03 0.74 -19.65
CA PHE A 51 9.89 1.42 -20.26
C PHE A 51 9.36 2.56 -19.36
N ALA A 52 9.20 2.30 -18.06
CA ALA A 52 8.74 3.31 -17.12
C ALA A 52 9.71 4.50 -17.02
N TYR A 53 11.02 4.23 -16.99
CA TYR A 53 12.07 5.25 -16.96
C TYR A 53 12.06 6.14 -18.20
N GLU A 54 12.02 5.53 -19.39
CA GLU A 54 11.99 6.23 -20.69
C GLU A 54 10.75 7.13 -20.82
N HIS A 55 9.62 6.69 -20.27
CA HIS A 55 8.35 7.42 -20.33
C HIS A 55 8.07 8.30 -19.11
N LYS A 56 9.12 8.59 -18.32
CA LYS A 56 9.08 9.60 -17.25
C LYS A 56 8.12 9.28 -16.10
N VAL A 57 7.93 7.99 -15.79
CA VAL A 57 7.34 7.59 -14.52
C VAL A 57 8.24 8.11 -13.38
N ASP A 58 7.68 8.77 -12.37
CA ASP A 58 8.49 9.47 -11.35
C ASP A 58 9.21 8.54 -10.39
N ALA A 59 8.66 7.36 -10.11
CA ALA A 59 9.33 6.34 -9.30
C ALA A 59 8.73 4.95 -9.52
N LEU A 60 9.53 3.92 -9.17
CA LEU A 60 9.05 2.55 -9.05
C LEU A 60 8.85 2.16 -7.59
N ILE A 61 7.74 1.49 -7.30
CA ILE A 61 7.51 0.83 -6.00
C ILE A 61 7.88 -0.64 -6.17
N VAL A 62 8.97 -1.08 -5.54
CA VAL A 62 9.59 -2.38 -5.77
C VAL A 62 9.73 -3.21 -4.50
N GLN A 63 9.85 -4.52 -4.65
CA GLN A 63 10.05 -5.47 -3.56
C GLN A 63 11.30 -6.32 -3.77
N ASP A 64 11.53 -6.80 -4.99
CA ASP A 64 12.57 -7.76 -5.33
C ASP A 64 13.95 -7.11 -5.31
N LEU A 65 14.87 -7.66 -4.49
CA LEU A 65 16.22 -7.10 -4.34
C LEU A 65 17.09 -7.32 -5.58
N GLY A 66 16.88 -8.40 -6.33
CA GLY A 66 17.56 -8.66 -7.59
C GLY A 66 17.21 -7.60 -8.63
N LEU A 67 15.92 -7.28 -8.74
CA LEU A 67 15.44 -6.20 -9.60
C LEU A 67 16.01 -4.84 -9.17
N VAL A 68 16.01 -4.53 -7.87
CA VAL A 68 16.62 -3.29 -7.34
C VAL A 68 18.07 -3.18 -7.76
N TYR A 69 18.85 -4.25 -7.59
CA TYR A 69 20.25 -4.30 -7.96
C TYR A 69 20.46 -4.01 -9.45
N ARG A 70 19.69 -4.67 -10.33
CA ARG A 70 19.76 -4.48 -11.79
C ARG A 70 19.37 -3.05 -12.19
N ILE A 71 18.30 -2.49 -11.62
CA ILE A 71 17.88 -1.11 -11.89
C ILE A 71 19.00 -0.13 -11.48
N ARG A 72 19.65 -0.33 -10.33
CA ARG A 72 20.75 0.56 -9.89
C ARG A 72 21.96 0.53 -10.81
N GLN A 73 22.19 -0.59 -11.49
CA GLN A 73 23.26 -0.68 -12.47
C GLN A 73 22.96 0.04 -13.78
N GLU A 74 21.71 -0.02 -14.25
CA GLU A 74 21.32 0.47 -15.57
C GLU A 74 20.70 1.88 -15.54
N MET A 75 19.95 2.19 -14.46
CA MET A 75 19.21 3.44 -14.26
C MET A 75 19.46 3.96 -12.83
N PRO A 76 20.69 4.39 -12.51
CA PRO A 76 21.08 4.71 -11.12
C PRO A 76 20.32 5.89 -10.53
N ASP A 77 19.81 6.80 -11.36
CA ASP A 77 19.05 7.99 -10.99
C ASP A 77 17.52 7.74 -10.89
N PHE A 78 17.04 6.56 -11.31
CA PHE A 78 15.62 6.26 -11.21
C PHE A 78 15.18 6.11 -9.75
N ASP A 79 14.19 6.90 -9.33
CA ASP A 79 13.70 6.85 -7.96
C ASP A 79 13.02 5.51 -7.64
N LEU A 80 13.47 4.86 -6.57
CA LEU A 80 12.88 3.62 -6.06
C LEU A 80 12.26 3.84 -4.70
N HIS A 81 11.03 3.37 -4.52
CA HIS A 81 10.34 3.32 -3.24
C HIS A 81 10.23 1.88 -2.76
N ALA A 82 10.61 1.63 -1.51
CA ALA A 82 10.46 0.31 -0.91
C ALA A 82 8.98 0.00 -0.71
N SER A 83 8.50 -1.08 -1.31
CA SER A 83 7.11 -1.51 -1.16
C SER A 83 6.81 -1.97 0.27
N THR A 84 5.56 -1.82 0.72
CA THR A 84 5.06 -2.47 1.94
C THR A 84 5.25 -4.00 1.91
N GLN A 85 5.33 -4.59 0.71
CA GLN A 85 5.60 -6.02 0.53
C GLN A 85 7.02 -6.43 0.98
N MET A 86 7.95 -5.50 1.13
CA MET A 86 9.28 -5.74 1.72
C MET A 86 9.22 -5.95 3.24
N HIS A 87 8.06 -5.77 3.86
CA HIS A 87 7.85 -6.01 5.29
C HIS A 87 8.80 -5.20 6.19
N ILE A 88 8.98 -3.91 5.88
CA ILE A 88 9.83 -3.03 6.69
C ILE A 88 9.07 -2.59 7.94
N HIS A 89 9.48 -3.09 9.11
CA HIS A 89 8.82 -2.89 10.40
C HIS A 89 9.80 -2.62 11.56
N ASN A 90 11.05 -2.30 11.24
CA ASN A 90 12.07 -1.88 12.22
C ASN A 90 13.08 -0.92 11.58
N ILE A 91 13.81 -0.21 12.43
CA ILE A 91 14.79 0.80 12.00
C ILE A 91 15.95 0.19 11.20
N ALA A 92 16.37 -1.03 11.54
CA ALA A 92 17.43 -1.72 10.79
C ALA A 92 17.01 -1.95 9.32
N GLY A 93 15.75 -2.34 9.08
CA GLY A 93 15.18 -2.49 7.74
C GLY A 93 15.14 -1.16 6.97
N ILE A 94 14.77 -0.06 7.63
CA ILE A 94 14.82 1.30 7.04
C ILE A 94 16.25 1.65 6.62
N ASN A 95 17.24 1.38 7.49
CA ASN A 95 18.63 1.64 7.20
C ASN A 95 19.17 0.79 6.04
N VAL A 96 18.70 -0.44 5.88
CA VAL A 96 19.02 -1.26 4.69
C VAL A 96 18.43 -0.60 3.43
N CYS A 97 17.18 -0.13 3.46
CA CYS A 97 16.59 0.58 2.33
C CYS A 97 17.40 1.84 1.94
N LYS A 98 17.86 2.62 2.92
CA LYS A 98 18.76 3.77 2.66
C LYS A 98 20.05 3.34 1.95
N LYS A 99 20.71 2.28 2.44
CA LYS A 99 21.95 1.76 1.83
C LYS A 99 21.74 1.24 0.39
N LEU A 100 20.55 0.70 0.09
CA LEU A 100 20.17 0.28 -1.25
C LEU A 100 19.72 1.44 -2.16
N GLY A 101 19.76 2.68 -1.67
CA GLY A 101 19.44 3.88 -2.43
C GLY A 101 17.95 4.13 -2.63
N PHE A 102 17.08 3.52 -1.83
CA PHE A 102 15.66 3.87 -1.86
C PHE A 102 15.45 5.33 -1.45
N LYS A 103 14.52 6.01 -2.13
CA LYS A 103 14.15 7.41 -1.87
C LYS A 103 12.95 7.55 -0.92
N LYS A 104 12.20 6.48 -0.70
CA LYS A 104 11.04 6.43 0.20
C LYS A 104 10.83 4.99 0.68
N VAL A 105 10.30 4.85 1.89
CA VAL A 105 9.90 3.56 2.44
C VAL A 105 8.41 3.56 2.74
N VAL A 106 7.67 2.62 2.14
CA VAL A 106 6.30 2.30 2.56
C VAL A 106 6.40 1.25 3.65
N ILE A 107 6.25 1.65 4.90
CA ILE A 107 6.38 0.73 6.04
C ILE A 107 5.27 -0.31 6.08
N ALA A 108 5.47 -1.36 6.87
CA ALA A 108 4.48 -2.40 7.09
C ALA A 108 3.21 -1.83 7.73
N ARG A 109 2.03 -2.37 7.35
CA ARG A 109 0.72 -1.89 7.83
C ARG A 109 0.43 -2.23 9.29
N GLU A 110 1.14 -3.21 9.82
CA GLU A 110 1.09 -3.67 11.20
C GLU A 110 2.03 -2.89 12.15
N SER A 111 2.48 -1.72 11.73
CA SER A 111 3.31 -0.81 12.54
C SER A 111 2.47 -0.06 13.58
N SER A 112 3.04 0.21 14.76
CA SER A 112 2.44 1.10 15.77
C SER A 112 2.81 2.57 15.51
N LEU A 113 2.08 3.50 16.12
CA LEU A 113 2.41 4.93 16.06
C LEU A 113 3.79 5.23 16.65
N ASP A 114 4.18 4.54 17.72
CA ASP A 114 5.53 4.67 18.31
C ASP A 114 6.62 4.31 17.29
N PHE A 115 6.45 3.20 16.57
CA PHE A 115 7.40 2.84 15.53
C PHE A 115 7.40 3.86 14.37
N ILE A 116 6.23 4.40 13.99
CA ILE A 116 6.12 5.44 12.96
C ILE A 116 6.91 6.68 13.39
N ASN A 117 6.75 7.12 14.63
CA ASN A 117 7.50 8.24 15.19
C ASN A 117 9.02 8.02 15.09
N GLU A 118 9.51 6.84 15.44
CA GLU A 118 10.94 6.51 15.34
C GLU A 118 11.40 6.37 13.88
N ALA A 119 10.56 5.82 13.00
CA ALA A 119 10.84 5.68 11.58
C ALA A 119 10.97 7.04 10.88
N CYS A 120 10.11 8.01 11.21
CA CYS A 120 10.14 9.35 10.62
C CYS A 120 11.35 10.18 11.05
N LYS A 121 12.03 9.81 12.15
CA LYS A 121 13.31 10.42 12.57
C LYS A 121 14.50 9.95 11.71
N GLN A 122 14.31 8.91 10.90
CA GLN A 122 15.36 8.44 10.01
C GLN A 122 15.40 9.34 8.77
N ASP A 123 16.59 9.66 8.29
CA ASP A 123 16.81 10.51 7.12
C ASP A 123 16.37 9.81 5.80
N ILE A 124 15.10 9.47 5.71
CA ILE A 124 14.40 8.94 4.53
C ILE A 124 12.89 9.16 4.67
N PRO A 125 12.19 9.64 3.63
CA PRO A 125 10.74 9.80 3.64
C PRO A 125 9.98 8.50 3.95
N ILE A 126 9.04 8.59 4.88
CA ILE A 126 8.19 7.48 5.29
C ILE A 126 6.78 7.64 4.71
N GLU A 127 6.24 6.58 4.11
CA GLU A 127 4.86 6.50 3.63
C GLU A 127 4.10 5.46 4.46
N THR A 128 2.90 5.84 4.94
CA THR A 128 2.01 4.96 5.71
C THR A 128 0.66 4.80 5.04
N PHE A 129 0.04 3.62 5.18
CA PHE A 129 -1.37 3.47 4.81
C PHE A 129 -2.26 4.21 5.80
N ILE A 130 -3.27 4.91 5.28
CA ILE A 130 -4.24 5.65 6.08
C ILE A 130 -5.68 5.24 5.82
N HIS A 131 -5.96 4.56 4.70
CA HIS A 131 -7.33 4.19 4.34
C HIS A 131 -7.39 2.93 3.48
N GLY A 132 -8.47 2.15 3.67
CA GLY A 132 -8.84 1.02 2.81
C GLY A 132 -8.67 -0.34 3.45
N ALA A 133 -8.63 -1.38 2.64
CA ALA A 133 -8.64 -2.75 3.09
C ALA A 133 -7.34 -3.15 3.81
N ILE A 134 -7.47 -3.67 5.05
CA ILE A 134 -6.36 -4.27 5.79
C ILE A 134 -6.23 -5.76 5.44
N CYS A 135 -5.00 -6.28 5.41
CA CYS A 135 -4.68 -7.68 5.35
C CYS A 135 -4.59 -8.27 6.77
N VAL A 136 -5.11 -9.49 6.98
CA VAL A 136 -4.98 -10.20 8.27
C VAL A 136 -3.55 -10.69 8.51
N SER A 137 -2.79 -10.88 7.44
CA SER A 137 -1.40 -11.34 7.50
C SER A 137 -0.43 -10.17 7.58
N TYR A 138 0.75 -10.43 8.11
CA TYR A 138 1.89 -9.53 7.97
C TYR A 138 2.11 -9.14 6.51
N SER A 139 2.52 -7.90 6.29
CA SER A 139 2.72 -7.32 4.97
C SER A 139 3.70 -8.16 4.14
N GLY A 140 3.27 -8.62 2.96
CA GLY A 140 4.08 -9.44 2.05
C GLY A 140 4.34 -10.90 2.48
N GLN A 141 3.75 -11.40 3.58
CA GLN A 141 4.11 -12.70 4.15
C GLN A 141 2.97 -13.75 4.11
N CYS A 142 1.89 -13.49 3.36
CA CYS A 142 0.74 -14.39 3.33
C CYS A 142 0.97 -15.61 2.44
N LEU A 143 0.87 -16.82 3.02
CA LEU A 143 0.91 -18.10 2.31
C LEU A 143 -0.45 -18.81 2.22
N MET A 144 -1.50 -18.24 2.81
CA MET A 144 -2.82 -18.90 2.93
C MET A 144 -3.41 -19.25 1.56
N SER A 145 -3.33 -18.35 0.59
CA SER A 145 -3.84 -18.60 -0.76
C SER A 145 -3.03 -19.65 -1.51
N SER A 146 -1.73 -19.72 -1.28
CA SER A 146 -0.86 -20.76 -1.86
C SER A 146 -1.22 -22.14 -1.30
N ALA A 147 -1.35 -22.24 0.02
CA ALA A 147 -1.66 -23.50 0.69
C ALA A 147 -3.07 -24.03 0.38
N THR A 148 -4.07 -23.15 0.22
CA THR A 148 -5.48 -23.57 0.11
C THR A 148 -6.04 -23.54 -1.31
N LYS A 149 -5.46 -22.74 -2.21
CA LYS A 149 -5.99 -22.48 -3.57
C LYS A 149 -4.93 -22.55 -4.68
N ASN A 150 -3.70 -22.94 -4.34
CA ASN A 150 -2.56 -22.94 -5.26
C ASN A 150 -2.37 -21.59 -6.01
N ARG A 151 -2.59 -20.46 -5.30
CA ARG A 151 -2.48 -19.09 -5.82
C ARG A 151 -1.57 -18.27 -4.94
N SER A 152 -0.49 -17.72 -5.47
CA SER A 152 0.45 -16.91 -4.70
C SER A 152 -0.09 -15.51 -4.43
N ALA A 153 -0.45 -15.25 -3.16
CA ALA A 153 -0.84 -13.91 -2.73
C ALA A 153 0.34 -12.92 -2.83
N ASN A 154 1.57 -13.38 -2.64
CA ASN A 154 2.79 -12.56 -2.74
C ASN A 154 3.14 -12.20 -4.19
N LYS A 155 2.62 -12.96 -5.17
CA LYS A 155 2.61 -12.61 -6.60
C LYS A 155 1.30 -11.93 -7.04
N GLY A 156 0.52 -11.41 -6.09
CA GLY A 156 -0.72 -10.67 -6.35
C GLY A 156 -1.97 -11.51 -6.60
N ALA A 157 -1.86 -12.84 -6.68
CA ALA A 157 -2.99 -13.74 -6.95
C ALA A 157 -3.75 -14.16 -5.68
N CYS A 158 -3.95 -13.23 -4.73
CA CYS A 158 -4.67 -13.49 -3.49
C CYS A 158 -6.11 -13.97 -3.76
N ALA A 159 -6.47 -15.14 -3.21
CA ALA A 159 -7.82 -15.69 -3.31
C ALA A 159 -8.77 -15.20 -2.22
N GLN A 160 -8.32 -14.28 -1.34
CA GLN A 160 -9.08 -13.71 -0.24
C GLN A 160 -9.67 -14.78 0.71
N CYS A 161 -8.96 -15.87 0.96
CA CYS A 161 -9.42 -16.96 1.83
C CYS A 161 -9.79 -16.45 3.24
N CYS A 162 -9.07 -15.46 3.78
CA CYS A 162 -9.41 -14.84 5.07
C CYS A 162 -10.77 -14.11 5.08
N ARG A 163 -11.43 -13.92 3.93
CA ARG A 163 -12.75 -13.27 3.81
C ARG A 163 -13.91 -14.28 3.73
N LEU A 164 -13.62 -15.57 3.81
CA LEU A 164 -14.62 -16.62 3.82
C LEU A 164 -15.17 -16.84 5.24
N ARG A 165 -16.27 -17.58 5.32
CA ARG A 165 -16.85 -18.01 6.59
C ARG A 165 -16.04 -19.15 7.17
N TYR A 166 -15.78 -19.12 8.47
CA TYR A 166 -15.10 -20.15 9.24
C TYR A 166 -15.87 -20.49 10.50
N GLY A 167 -15.90 -21.76 10.89
CA GLY A 167 -16.35 -22.18 12.20
C GLY A 167 -15.16 -22.34 13.13
N LEU A 168 -15.28 -21.86 14.37
CA LEU A 168 -14.30 -22.13 15.43
C LEU A 168 -14.71 -23.42 16.16
N TYR A 169 -13.75 -24.33 16.33
CA TYR A 169 -13.98 -25.59 17.04
C TYR A 169 -12.94 -25.78 18.13
N GLU A 170 -13.38 -26.27 19.27
CA GLU A 170 -12.55 -26.73 20.38
C GLU A 170 -12.98 -28.18 20.74
N ASN A 171 -12.05 -29.11 20.77
CA ASN A 171 -12.34 -30.54 21.03
C ASN A 171 -13.52 -31.07 20.20
N ASN A 172 -13.57 -30.81 18.91
CA ASN A 172 -14.65 -31.15 17.96
C ASN A 172 -16.02 -30.54 18.27
N LYS A 173 -16.14 -29.62 19.21
CA LYS A 173 -17.37 -28.88 19.48
C LYS A 173 -17.25 -27.47 18.90
N ARG A 174 -18.32 -27.03 18.21
CA ARG A 174 -18.36 -25.65 17.68
C ARG A 174 -18.44 -24.66 18.84
N VAL A 175 -17.50 -23.71 18.84
CA VAL A 175 -17.51 -22.56 19.77
C VAL A 175 -18.43 -21.49 19.19
N PRO A 176 -19.41 -20.96 19.96
CA PRO A 176 -20.24 -19.84 19.52
C PRO A 176 -19.37 -18.59 19.26
N THR A 177 -19.67 -17.88 18.18
CA THR A 177 -18.97 -16.66 17.78
C THR A 177 -19.98 -15.63 17.27
N ASP A 178 -19.72 -14.35 17.44
CA ASP A 178 -20.60 -13.26 16.98
C ASP A 178 -20.68 -13.19 15.45
N THR A 179 -19.73 -13.79 14.75
CA THR A 179 -19.67 -13.82 13.29
C THR A 179 -18.93 -15.05 12.79
N ASP A 180 -19.26 -15.50 11.58
CA ASP A 180 -18.51 -16.56 10.89
C ASP A 180 -17.29 -15.99 10.12
N TYR A 181 -17.13 -14.67 10.01
CA TYR A 181 -16.02 -14.05 9.29
C TYR A 181 -14.81 -13.80 10.20
N LEU A 182 -14.36 -14.86 10.87
CA LEU A 182 -13.39 -14.80 11.97
C LEU A 182 -12.03 -14.18 11.59
N LEU A 183 -11.59 -14.35 10.33
CA LEU A 183 -10.31 -13.87 9.83
C LEU A 183 -10.44 -12.59 9.00
N SER A 184 -11.66 -12.02 8.86
CA SER A 184 -11.88 -10.85 8.03
C SER A 184 -11.72 -9.56 8.83
N PRO A 185 -10.57 -8.84 8.73
CA PRO A 185 -10.42 -7.57 9.43
C PRO A 185 -11.34 -6.49 8.85
N LYS A 186 -11.61 -5.48 9.66
CA LYS A 186 -12.29 -4.25 9.27
C LYS A 186 -11.46 -3.49 8.22
N ASP A 187 -12.00 -2.47 7.61
CA ASP A 187 -11.24 -1.53 6.77
C ASP A 187 -10.58 -0.46 7.65
N MET A 188 -9.42 0.03 7.23
CA MET A 188 -8.73 1.12 7.92
C MET A 188 -9.36 2.46 7.55
N SER A 189 -9.50 3.36 8.51
CA SER A 189 -9.70 4.79 8.29
C SER A 189 -9.03 5.56 9.42
N LEU A 190 -8.06 6.40 9.06
CA LEU A 190 -7.32 7.27 9.97
C LEU A 190 -7.65 8.75 9.73
N LEU A 191 -8.85 9.03 9.24
CA LEU A 191 -9.24 10.40 8.92
C LEU A 191 -9.19 11.32 10.16
N SER A 192 -9.59 10.79 11.32
CA SER A 192 -9.52 11.50 12.59
C SER A 192 -8.10 11.63 13.14
N ASP A 193 -7.22 10.72 12.73
CA ASP A 193 -5.89 10.54 13.33
C ASP A 193 -4.78 11.17 12.45
N ILE A 194 -5.15 11.83 11.34
CA ILE A 194 -4.22 12.55 10.45
C ILE A 194 -3.33 13.53 11.21
N PRO A 195 -3.82 14.33 12.19
CA PRO A 195 -2.96 15.22 12.97
C PRO A 195 -1.79 14.49 13.63
N SER A 196 -2.04 13.35 14.27
CA SER A 196 -1.00 12.55 14.93
C SER A 196 0.05 12.01 13.95
N LEU A 197 -0.36 11.65 12.73
CA LEU A 197 0.57 11.20 11.69
C LEU A 197 1.40 12.36 11.10
N ILE A 198 0.83 13.55 10.99
CA ILE A 198 1.56 14.77 10.59
C ILE A 198 2.59 15.12 11.67
N GLU A 199 2.20 15.12 12.94
CA GLU A 199 3.09 15.37 14.08
C GLU A 199 4.23 14.34 14.15
N ALA A 200 3.95 13.08 13.85
CA ALA A 200 4.96 12.03 13.73
C ALA A 200 5.97 12.27 12.60
N GLY A 201 5.69 13.16 11.64
CA GLY A 201 6.55 13.47 10.51
C GLY A 201 6.35 12.58 9.28
N VAL A 202 5.19 11.90 9.17
CA VAL A 202 4.87 11.08 7.98
C VAL A 202 4.87 11.95 6.72
N SER A 203 5.69 11.58 5.74
CA SER A 203 5.90 12.35 4.53
C SER A 203 4.85 12.10 3.44
N SER A 204 4.17 10.95 3.49
CA SER A 204 3.24 10.53 2.44
C SER A 204 2.16 9.62 3.01
N PHE A 205 0.91 9.90 2.64
CA PHE A 205 -0.27 9.14 3.04
C PHE A 205 -0.75 8.26 1.89
N LYS A 206 -0.95 6.96 2.15
CA LYS A 206 -1.35 5.98 1.15
C LYS A 206 -2.78 5.50 1.35
N ILE A 207 -3.59 5.63 0.31
CA ILE A 207 -4.95 5.11 0.25
C ILE A 207 -4.94 3.82 -0.58
N GLU A 208 -5.45 2.70 -0.02
CA GLU A 208 -5.67 1.48 -0.79
C GLU A 208 -7.01 1.57 -1.52
N GLY A 209 -6.96 1.54 -2.84
CA GLY A 209 -8.15 1.69 -3.67
C GLY A 209 -8.08 1.00 -5.02
N ARG A 210 -7.00 0.28 -5.33
CA ARG A 210 -6.73 -0.28 -6.66
C ARG A 210 -7.76 -1.31 -7.15
N MET A 211 -8.40 -2.03 -6.22
CA MET A 211 -9.49 -2.97 -6.50
C MET A 211 -10.88 -2.36 -6.24
N LYS A 212 -10.95 -1.07 -6.05
CA LYS A 212 -12.17 -0.32 -5.78
C LYS A 212 -12.60 0.46 -7.04
N SER A 213 -13.84 0.96 -7.04
CA SER A 213 -14.34 1.81 -8.13
C SER A 213 -13.65 3.17 -8.15
N SER A 214 -13.66 3.83 -9.29
CA SER A 214 -13.20 5.23 -9.43
C SER A 214 -13.95 6.18 -8.49
N TYR A 215 -15.23 5.95 -8.27
CA TYR A 215 -16.06 6.71 -7.33
C TYR A 215 -15.52 6.60 -5.88
N TYR A 216 -15.18 5.37 -5.43
CA TYR A 216 -14.55 5.18 -4.11
C TYR A 216 -13.25 5.97 -3.99
N VAL A 217 -12.38 5.87 -5.00
CA VAL A 217 -11.08 6.55 -4.97
C VAL A 217 -11.28 8.07 -4.94
N ALA A 218 -12.16 8.60 -5.79
CA ALA A 218 -12.45 10.03 -5.85
C ALA A 218 -12.98 10.57 -4.51
N ASN A 219 -13.98 9.91 -3.92
CA ASN A 219 -14.56 10.33 -2.64
C ASN A 219 -13.55 10.25 -1.50
N THR A 220 -12.79 9.15 -1.42
CA THR A 220 -11.81 8.97 -0.34
C THR A 220 -10.70 10.01 -0.45
N VAL A 221 -10.13 10.21 -1.64
CA VAL A 221 -9.08 11.22 -1.87
C VAL A 221 -9.62 12.63 -1.55
N ASN A 222 -10.84 12.95 -1.99
CA ASN A 222 -11.46 14.23 -1.69
C ASN A 222 -11.64 14.46 -0.18
N ALA A 223 -12.11 13.45 0.57
CA ALA A 223 -12.26 13.54 2.02
C ALA A 223 -10.91 13.86 2.71
N TYR A 224 -9.86 13.12 2.36
CA TYR A 224 -8.53 13.37 2.93
C TYR A 224 -7.94 14.70 2.49
N ARG A 225 -8.16 15.14 1.25
CA ARG A 225 -7.73 16.47 0.78
C ARG A 225 -8.41 17.58 1.58
N ARG A 226 -9.72 17.51 1.73
CA ARG A 226 -10.49 18.49 2.54
C ARG A 226 -10.07 18.46 4.01
N ALA A 227 -9.76 17.28 4.55
CA ALA A 227 -9.25 17.17 5.92
C ALA A 227 -7.92 17.89 6.09
N LEU A 228 -6.96 17.68 5.19
CA LEU A 228 -5.67 18.39 5.20
C LEU A 228 -5.83 19.89 5.06
N GLU A 229 -6.68 20.35 4.15
CA GLU A 229 -6.96 21.80 3.97
C GLU A 229 -7.61 22.43 5.22
N SER A 230 -8.47 21.68 5.93
CA SER A 230 -9.03 22.13 7.21
C SER A 230 -7.95 22.28 8.28
N LEU A 231 -7.07 21.27 8.38
CA LEU A 231 -5.97 21.28 9.35
C LEU A 231 -4.97 22.42 9.08
N GLU A 232 -4.63 22.67 7.82
CA GLU A 232 -3.77 23.81 7.42
C GLU A 232 -4.36 25.16 7.86
N LYS A 233 -5.69 25.27 7.87
CA LYS A 233 -6.43 26.47 8.31
C LYS A 233 -6.74 26.46 9.82
N ASN A 234 -6.26 25.48 10.58
CA ASN A 234 -6.60 25.25 11.99
C ASN A 234 -8.13 25.14 12.24
N LEU A 235 -8.87 24.56 11.28
CA LEU A 235 -10.30 24.31 11.41
C LEU A 235 -10.56 22.86 11.84
N PRO A 236 -11.62 22.61 12.61
CA PRO A 236 -12.04 21.26 12.97
C PRO A 236 -12.51 20.50 11.72
N LEU A 237 -12.35 19.19 11.73
CA LEU A 237 -12.92 18.32 10.70
C LEU A 237 -14.43 18.30 10.83
N SER A 238 -15.15 18.65 9.75
CA SER A 238 -16.60 18.65 9.74
C SER A 238 -17.17 17.23 9.58
N ASP A 239 -18.37 17.00 10.08
CA ASP A 239 -19.10 15.74 9.88
C ASP A 239 -19.29 15.40 8.40
N GLU A 240 -19.39 16.41 7.54
CA GLU A 240 -19.50 16.21 6.10
C GLU A 240 -18.26 15.50 5.52
N ILE A 241 -17.04 15.87 5.98
CA ILE A 241 -15.78 15.22 5.57
C ILE A 241 -15.78 13.74 6.00
N TYR A 242 -16.22 13.43 7.23
CA TYR A 242 -16.36 12.06 7.68
C TYR A 242 -17.36 11.28 6.83
N ASN A 243 -18.52 11.87 6.57
CA ASN A 243 -19.60 11.24 5.83
C ASN A 243 -19.22 10.92 4.37
N GLU A 244 -18.27 11.66 3.77
CA GLU A 244 -17.76 11.31 2.43
C GLU A 244 -17.20 9.89 2.39
N THR A 245 -16.46 9.44 3.40
CA THR A 245 -15.86 8.10 3.43
C THR A 245 -16.90 6.98 3.54
N PHE A 246 -18.12 7.28 3.99
CA PHE A 246 -19.21 6.32 4.12
C PHE A 246 -20.08 6.19 2.86
N LYS A 247 -19.93 7.07 1.87
CA LYS A 247 -20.71 7.04 0.61
C LYS A 247 -20.37 5.87 -0.32
N SER A 248 -19.30 5.14 -0.05
CA SER A 248 -18.85 4.02 -0.87
C SER A 248 -18.80 2.73 -0.06
N SER A 249 -18.82 1.58 -0.75
CA SER A 249 -18.81 0.26 -0.09
C SER A 249 -17.54 0.03 0.72
N HIS A 250 -17.71 -0.17 2.02
CA HIS A 250 -16.64 -0.47 2.99
C HIS A 250 -17.13 -1.44 4.07
N ARG A 251 -16.22 -2.07 4.80
CA ARG A 251 -16.48 -2.75 6.08
C ARG A 251 -16.44 -1.72 7.20
N LYS A 252 -16.86 -2.12 8.42
CA LYS A 252 -16.68 -1.25 9.60
C LYS A 252 -15.22 -0.76 9.65
N TYR A 253 -15.02 0.47 10.09
CA TYR A 253 -13.69 1.05 10.18
C TYR A 253 -12.95 0.69 11.47
N THR A 254 -11.63 0.76 11.42
CA THR A 254 -10.68 0.58 12.52
C THR A 254 -9.45 1.45 12.26
N THR A 255 -8.73 1.80 13.31
CA THR A 255 -7.41 2.45 13.23
C THR A 255 -6.28 1.47 12.90
N GLY A 256 -6.58 0.18 12.76
CA GLY A 256 -5.60 -0.86 12.48
C GLY A 256 -4.74 -1.16 13.71
N PHE A 257 -3.42 -1.06 13.54
CA PHE A 257 -2.42 -1.30 14.57
C PHE A 257 -1.76 0.00 15.08
N TYR A 258 -2.18 1.16 14.59
CA TYR A 258 -1.52 2.43 14.90
C TYR A 258 -1.87 2.93 16.30
N PHE A 259 -3.11 2.65 16.77
CA PHE A 259 -3.65 3.10 18.06
C PHE A 259 -4.28 1.96 18.85
#